data_6f3981e245c67324caf0d2b62930c405
#
_entry.id   6f3981e245c67324caf0d2b62930c405
#
_cell.length_a   1.000
_cell.length_b   1.000
_cell.length_c   1.000
_cell.angle_alpha   90.00
_cell.angle_beta   90.00
_cell.angle_gamma   90.00
#
_symmetry.space_group_name_H-M   'P 1'
#
loop_
_entity.id
_entity.type
_entity.pdbx_description
1 polymer ?
#
loop_
_entity_poly.entity_id
_entity_poly.type
_entity_poly.pdbx_seq_one_letter_code
_entity_poly.pdbx_strand_id
1 'polypeptide(L)'
;MADNKKLECLIRLQSVITEKLNLENQREMIPQSLREDESDLKKASEILAGYEEDLRQAESEEKSLAIQYADANNESSEYQKVVETLSTQREFEAMTKQINEAEARAKSLLTAKRAKDEQIKDLKGRIAEQTEAVNTLTQKVDEKKAVVEAETADIEGKIAALDGEIDLVKGGVIDEEFFARFYNIARKKNGEGLVPVKGQVCMGCNTVLPMQFVIDLRLKQLKDEVDTCPYCSRLIYFDDTLPPEEEKNYIFDDIEMIKSISKGGESAGDEGQEDDSDLLVADDGDEDF
;
A
#
# COMPACT_ATOMS: atom_id res chain seq x y z
N MET A 1 -7.99 49.76 11.82
CA MET A 1 -7.58 48.34 11.64
C MET A 1 -7.39 48.17 10.15
N ALA A 2 -6.22 47.72 9.72
CA ALA A 2 -6.03 47.41 8.30
C ALA A 2 -6.99 46.28 7.92
N ASP A 3 -7.71 46.48 6.82
CA ASP A 3 -8.72 45.54 6.31
C ASP A 3 -7.98 44.41 5.59
N ASN A 4 -7.48 43.41 6.36
CA ASN A 4 -6.69 42.27 5.87
C ASN A 4 -7.57 41.24 5.15
N LYS A 5 -8.34 41.71 4.16
CA LYS A 5 -9.30 40.87 3.42
C LYS A 5 -8.67 39.69 2.73
N LYS A 6 -7.47 39.89 2.16
CA LYS A 6 -6.72 38.83 1.48
C LYS A 6 -6.23 37.75 2.45
N LEU A 7 -5.72 38.15 3.61
CA LEU A 7 -5.29 37.21 4.64
C LEU A 7 -6.46 36.39 5.21
N GLU A 8 -7.59 37.06 5.54
CA GLU A 8 -8.79 36.37 6.02
C GLU A 8 -9.33 35.37 5.00
N CYS A 9 -9.34 35.78 3.73
CA CYS A 9 -9.73 34.93 2.61
C CYS A 9 -8.81 33.70 2.51
N LEU A 10 -7.47 33.86 2.63
CA LEU A 10 -6.50 32.79 2.59
C LEU A 10 -6.62 31.83 3.76
N ILE A 11 -6.88 32.33 4.97
CA ILE A 11 -7.11 31.48 6.16
C ILE A 11 -8.35 30.60 5.94
N ARG A 12 -9.42 31.20 5.43
CA ARG A 12 -10.66 30.47 5.13
C ARG A 12 -10.46 29.46 3.99
N LEU A 13 -9.78 29.85 2.92
CA LEU A 13 -9.42 28.96 1.83
C LEU A 13 -8.58 27.79 2.30
N GLN A 14 -7.63 28.00 3.21
CA GLN A 14 -6.81 26.92 3.74
C GLN A 14 -7.66 25.86 4.45
N SER A 15 -8.62 26.26 5.28
CA SER A 15 -9.48 25.30 5.98
C SER A 15 -10.26 24.44 4.99
N VAL A 16 -10.85 25.04 3.97
CA VAL A 16 -11.61 24.34 2.92
C VAL A 16 -10.72 23.43 2.08
N ILE A 17 -9.53 23.90 1.68
CA ILE A 17 -8.56 23.12 0.92
C ILE A 17 -8.04 21.95 1.75
N THR A 18 -7.78 22.14 3.04
CA THR A 18 -7.32 21.06 3.92
C THR A 18 -8.38 19.96 4.04
N GLU A 19 -9.64 20.34 4.20
CA GLU A 19 -10.76 19.40 4.24
C GLU A 19 -10.90 18.65 2.90
N LYS A 20 -10.84 19.37 1.77
CA LYS A 20 -10.85 18.75 0.43
C LYS A 20 -9.73 17.74 0.26
N LEU A 21 -8.48 18.10 0.60
CA LEU A 21 -7.32 17.20 0.49
C LEU A 21 -7.45 15.96 1.37
N ASN A 22 -8.04 16.11 2.57
CA ASN A 22 -8.33 14.97 3.44
C ASN A 22 -9.36 14.02 2.82
N LEU A 23 -10.42 14.56 2.20
CA LEU A 23 -11.42 13.76 1.49
C LEU A 23 -10.82 13.08 0.23
N GLU A 24 -9.97 13.76 -0.52
CA GLU A 24 -9.23 13.17 -1.65
C GLU A 24 -8.36 12.00 -1.20
N ASN A 25 -7.63 12.13 -0.09
CA ASN A 25 -6.84 11.06 0.49
C ASN A 25 -7.72 9.88 0.96
N GLN A 26 -8.86 10.16 1.60
CA GLN A 26 -9.81 9.12 1.98
C GLN A 26 -10.34 8.35 0.77
N ARG A 27 -10.71 9.07 -0.31
CA ARG A 27 -11.15 8.45 -1.58
C ARG A 27 -10.11 7.50 -2.16
N GLU A 28 -8.81 7.82 -2.06
CA GLU A 28 -7.72 6.95 -2.53
C GLU A 28 -7.52 5.72 -1.65
N MET A 29 -7.82 5.82 -0.35
CA MET A 29 -7.63 4.71 0.60
C MET A 29 -8.77 3.68 0.57
N ILE A 30 -10.01 4.11 0.30
CA ILE A 30 -11.20 3.25 0.30
C ILE A 30 -11.06 2.01 -0.60
N PRO A 31 -10.54 2.10 -1.85
CA PRO A 31 -10.44 0.93 -2.72
C PRO A 31 -9.34 -0.08 -2.32
N GLN A 32 -8.48 0.20 -1.36
CA GLN A 32 -7.37 -0.69 -1.02
C GLN A 32 -7.86 -2.00 -0.41
N SER A 33 -8.84 -1.96 0.50
CA SER A 33 -9.42 -3.16 1.10
C SER A 33 -10.14 -4.05 0.08
N LEU A 34 -10.73 -3.43 -0.96
CA LEU A 34 -11.37 -4.15 -2.05
C LEU A 34 -10.35 -4.90 -2.92
N ARG A 35 -9.18 -4.32 -3.17
CA ARG A 35 -8.11 -4.95 -3.95
C ARG A 35 -7.58 -6.24 -3.32
N GLU A 36 -7.53 -6.30 -1.99
CA GLU A 36 -7.13 -7.51 -1.28
C GLU A 36 -8.14 -8.63 -1.47
N ASP A 37 -9.43 -8.33 -1.26
CA ASP A 37 -10.50 -9.32 -1.46
C ASP A 37 -10.62 -9.77 -2.92
N GLU A 38 -10.46 -8.86 -3.89
CA GLU A 38 -10.41 -9.19 -5.33
C GLU A 38 -9.21 -10.10 -5.67
N SER A 39 -8.05 -9.84 -5.05
CA SER A 39 -6.87 -10.70 -5.21
C SER A 39 -7.11 -12.10 -4.66
N ASP A 40 -7.78 -12.22 -3.51
CA ASP A 40 -8.07 -13.51 -2.91
C ASP A 40 -9.16 -14.27 -3.69
N LEU A 41 -10.18 -13.58 -4.20
CA LEU A 41 -11.15 -14.15 -5.12
C LEU A 41 -10.49 -14.67 -6.40
N LYS A 42 -9.55 -13.91 -6.95
CA LYS A 42 -8.79 -14.34 -8.15
C LYS A 42 -8.00 -15.61 -7.88
N LYS A 43 -7.27 -15.68 -6.76
CA LYS A 43 -6.51 -16.89 -6.37
C LYS A 43 -7.44 -18.10 -6.19
N ALA A 44 -8.58 -17.90 -5.51
CA ALA A 44 -9.56 -18.97 -5.32
C ALA A 44 -10.14 -19.48 -6.65
N SER A 45 -10.40 -18.58 -7.60
CA SER A 45 -10.89 -18.92 -8.95
C SER A 45 -9.82 -19.66 -9.77
N GLU A 46 -8.54 -19.29 -9.66
CA GLU A 46 -7.44 -19.97 -10.33
C GLU A 46 -7.26 -21.40 -9.80
N ILE A 47 -7.42 -21.62 -8.48
CA ILE A 47 -7.39 -22.95 -7.86
C ILE A 47 -8.57 -23.80 -8.38
N LEU A 48 -9.78 -23.23 -8.46
CA LEU A 48 -10.95 -23.90 -8.97
C LEU A 48 -10.74 -24.34 -10.43
N ALA A 49 -10.26 -23.44 -11.28
CA ALA A 49 -9.94 -23.75 -12.67
C ALA A 49 -8.87 -24.87 -12.81
N GLY A 50 -7.90 -24.92 -11.90
CA GLY A 50 -6.92 -26.01 -11.83
C GLY A 50 -7.58 -27.34 -11.53
N TYR A 51 -8.46 -27.41 -10.53
CA TYR A 51 -9.17 -28.68 -10.22
C TYR A 51 -10.12 -29.11 -11.34
N GLU A 52 -10.75 -28.19 -12.03
CA GLU A 52 -11.61 -28.51 -13.19
C GLU A 52 -10.78 -29.07 -14.38
N GLU A 53 -9.57 -28.56 -14.59
CA GLU A 53 -8.66 -29.10 -15.61
C GLU A 53 -8.18 -30.50 -15.24
N ASP A 54 -7.76 -30.68 -13.97
CA ASP A 54 -7.34 -32.00 -13.44
C ASP A 54 -8.48 -33.03 -13.56
N LEU A 55 -9.72 -32.61 -13.30
CA LEU A 55 -10.90 -33.45 -13.47
C LEU A 55 -11.09 -33.88 -14.93
N ARG A 56 -10.99 -32.93 -15.88
CA ARG A 56 -11.10 -33.25 -17.32
C ARG A 56 -10.04 -34.22 -17.77
N GLN A 57 -8.82 -34.06 -17.29
CA GLN A 57 -7.72 -34.98 -17.60
C GLN A 57 -7.99 -36.36 -17.00
N ALA A 58 -8.36 -36.45 -15.72
CA ALA A 58 -8.67 -37.70 -15.05
C ALA A 58 -9.83 -38.45 -15.72
N GLU A 59 -10.88 -37.74 -16.11
CA GLU A 59 -12.03 -38.35 -16.87
C GLU A 59 -11.62 -38.84 -18.27
N SER A 60 -10.71 -38.15 -18.94
CA SER A 60 -10.14 -38.58 -20.22
C SER A 60 -9.30 -39.85 -20.09
N GLU A 61 -8.47 -39.91 -19.06
CA GLU A 61 -7.63 -41.08 -18.75
C GLU A 61 -8.49 -42.29 -18.33
N GLU A 62 -9.51 -42.05 -17.50
CA GLU A 62 -10.48 -43.09 -17.10
C GLU A 62 -11.16 -43.72 -18.33
N LYS A 63 -11.67 -42.90 -19.27
CA LYS A 63 -12.27 -43.36 -20.52
C LYS A 63 -11.31 -44.19 -21.35
N SER A 64 -10.05 -43.76 -21.47
CA SER A 64 -9.01 -44.52 -22.18
C SER A 64 -8.76 -45.89 -21.54
N LEU A 65 -8.62 -45.92 -20.19
CA LEU A 65 -8.47 -47.16 -19.43
C LEU A 65 -9.69 -48.06 -19.54
N ALA A 66 -10.90 -47.52 -19.60
CA ALA A 66 -12.12 -48.27 -19.78
C ALA A 66 -12.15 -48.96 -21.15
N ILE A 67 -11.73 -48.30 -22.22
CA ILE A 67 -11.62 -48.88 -23.56
C ILE A 67 -10.56 -50.00 -23.55
N GLN A 68 -9.36 -49.74 -23.05
CA GLN A 68 -8.29 -50.72 -22.96
C GLN A 68 -8.69 -51.95 -22.15
N TYR A 69 -9.43 -51.76 -21.06
CA TYR A 69 -9.96 -52.88 -20.25
C TYR A 69 -10.99 -53.71 -21.05
N ALA A 70 -11.91 -53.04 -21.76
CA ALA A 70 -12.86 -53.73 -22.59
C ALA A 70 -12.18 -54.55 -23.72
N ASP A 71 -11.18 -53.95 -24.36
CA ASP A 71 -10.42 -54.63 -25.40
C ASP A 71 -9.66 -55.88 -24.86
N ALA A 72 -8.95 -55.73 -23.73
CA ALA A 72 -8.24 -56.85 -23.10
C ALA A 72 -9.21 -57.97 -22.63
N ASN A 73 -10.38 -57.62 -22.18
CA ASN A 73 -11.41 -58.57 -21.75
C ASN A 73 -12.02 -59.31 -22.96
N ASN A 74 -12.29 -58.59 -24.06
CA ASN A 74 -12.76 -59.17 -25.31
C ASN A 74 -11.70 -60.11 -25.91
N GLU A 75 -10.42 -59.70 -25.92
CA GLU A 75 -9.29 -60.51 -26.38
C GLU A 75 -9.22 -61.84 -25.59
N SER A 76 -9.30 -61.81 -24.26
CA SER A 76 -9.36 -63.00 -23.42
C SER A 76 -10.53 -63.89 -23.77
N SER A 77 -11.74 -63.30 -23.96
CA SER A 77 -12.93 -64.08 -24.35
C SER A 77 -12.82 -64.72 -25.71
N GLU A 78 -12.23 -64.05 -26.69
CA GLU A 78 -11.94 -64.62 -28.01
C GLU A 78 -10.97 -65.79 -27.94
N TYR A 79 -9.86 -65.65 -27.19
CA TYR A 79 -8.91 -66.71 -26.98
C TYR A 79 -9.53 -67.92 -26.27
N GLN A 80 -10.43 -67.74 -25.32
CA GLN A 80 -11.17 -68.81 -24.67
C GLN A 80 -12.04 -69.60 -25.66
N LYS A 81 -12.72 -68.92 -26.60
CA LYS A 81 -13.49 -69.58 -27.67
C LYS A 81 -12.63 -70.39 -28.62
N VAL A 82 -11.43 -69.87 -28.96
CA VAL A 82 -10.50 -70.58 -29.83
C VAL A 82 -9.95 -71.83 -29.14
N VAL A 83 -9.65 -71.79 -27.85
CA VAL A 83 -9.20 -72.95 -27.06
C VAL A 83 -10.13 -74.19 -27.22
N GLU A 84 -11.46 -73.94 -27.26
CA GLU A 84 -12.46 -74.98 -27.40
C GLU A 84 -12.37 -75.76 -28.75
N THR A 85 -11.68 -75.17 -29.76
CA THR A 85 -11.58 -75.74 -31.11
C THR A 85 -10.20 -76.37 -31.39
N LEU A 86 -9.22 -76.27 -30.45
CA LEU A 86 -7.88 -76.76 -30.64
C LEU A 86 -7.77 -78.25 -30.49
N SER A 87 -6.86 -78.90 -31.33
CA SER A 87 -6.69 -80.30 -31.35
C SER A 87 -5.32 -80.77 -30.85
N THR A 88 -4.33 -79.86 -30.68
CA THR A 88 -2.97 -80.23 -30.25
C THR A 88 -2.63 -79.66 -28.88
N GLN A 89 -1.93 -80.42 -28.06
CA GLN A 89 -1.50 -80.02 -26.72
C GLN A 89 -0.64 -78.74 -26.73
N ARG A 90 0.26 -78.60 -27.73
CA ARG A 90 1.13 -77.44 -27.85
C ARG A 90 0.37 -76.13 -28.13
N GLU A 91 -0.63 -76.22 -28.99
CA GLU A 91 -1.52 -75.03 -29.28
C GLU A 91 -2.35 -74.65 -28.04
N PHE A 92 -2.86 -75.64 -27.32
CA PHE A 92 -3.61 -75.45 -26.08
C PHE A 92 -2.75 -74.68 -25.01
N GLU A 93 -1.49 -75.13 -24.78
CA GLU A 93 -0.57 -74.52 -23.85
C GLU A 93 -0.24 -73.04 -24.25
N ALA A 94 0.01 -72.81 -25.54
CA ALA A 94 0.30 -71.47 -26.07
C ALA A 94 -0.93 -70.53 -25.90
N MET A 95 -2.14 -71.02 -26.22
CA MET A 95 -3.34 -70.21 -26.09
C MET A 95 -3.71 -69.96 -24.63
N THR A 96 -3.53 -70.96 -23.74
CA THR A 96 -3.72 -70.76 -22.29
C THR A 96 -2.80 -69.69 -21.74
N LYS A 97 -1.55 -69.63 -22.24
CA LYS A 97 -0.62 -68.57 -21.86
C LYS A 97 -1.12 -67.17 -22.31
N GLN A 98 -1.63 -67.06 -23.54
CA GLN A 98 -2.22 -65.81 -24.06
C GLN A 98 -3.47 -65.36 -23.25
N ILE A 99 -4.34 -66.29 -22.88
CA ILE A 99 -5.50 -66.04 -22.01
C ILE A 99 -5.01 -65.44 -20.66
N ASN A 100 -4.08 -66.12 -20.01
CA ASN A 100 -3.55 -65.68 -18.72
C ASN A 100 -2.89 -64.27 -18.81
N GLU A 101 -2.19 -63.97 -19.91
CA GLU A 101 -1.58 -62.66 -20.15
C GLU A 101 -2.65 -61.59 -20.39
N ALA A 102 -3.74 -61.87 -21.15
CA ALA A 102 -4.84 -60.97 -21.40
C ALA A 102 -5.64 -60.70 -20.10
N GLU A 103 -5.91 -61.74 -19.32
CA GLU A 103 -6.61 -61.59 -18.01
C GLU A 103 -5.75 -60.81 -17.00
N ALA A 104 -4.47 -61.05 -16.93
CA ALA A 104 -3.56 -60.30 -16.08
C ALA A 104 -3.53 -58.80 -16.47
N ARG A 105 -3.55 -58.50 -17.78
CA ARG A 105 -3.62 -57.15 -18.34
C ARG A 105 -4.97 -56.48 -18.00
N ALA A 106 -6.05 -57.19 -18.22
CA ALA A 106 -7.40 -56.70 -17.86
C ALA A 106 -7.51 -56.39 -16.36
N LYS A 107 -7.00 -57.26 -15.49
CA LYS A 107 -7.00 -57.05 -14.04
C LYS A 107 -6.18 -55.84 -13.64
N SER A 108 -5.01 -55.61 -14.24
CA SER A 108 -4.17 -54.42 -14.03
C SER A 108 -4.92 -53.12 -14.46
N LEU A 109 -5.51 -53.13 -15.65
CA LEU A 109 -6.28 -52.00 -16.19
C LEU A 109 -7.52 -51.69 -15.34
N LEU A 110 -8.22 -52.70 -14.84
CA LEU A 110 -9.34 -52.52 -13.92
C LEU A 110 -8.90 -51.83 -12.61
N THR A 111 -7.73 -52.24 -12.08
CA THR A 111 -7.19 -51.63 -10.87
C THR A 111 -6.81 -50.15 -11.12
N ALA A 112 -6.17 -49.87 -12.26
CA ALA A 112 -5.82 -48.51 -12.65
C ALA A 112 -7.09 -47.65 -12.88
N LYS A 113 -8.13 -48.23 -13.54
CA LYS A 113 -9.41 -47.53 -13.71
C LYS A 113 -10.05 -47.19 -12.37
N ARG A 114 -10.13 -48.11 -11.42
CA ARG A 114 -10.69 -47.87 -10.09
C ARG A 114 -9.95 -46.77 -9.35
N ALA A 115 -8.63 -46.71 -9.45
CA ALA A 115 -7.84 -45.62 -8.86
C ALA A 115 -8.18 -44.25 -9.48
N LYS A 116 -8.47 -44.21 -10.80
CA LYS A 116 -8.93 -43.00 -11.48
C LYS A 116 -10.36 -42.61 -11.08
N ASP A 117 -11.25 -43.57 -10.91
CA ASP A 117 -12.61 -43.35 -10.42
C ASP A 117 -12.59 -42.70 -9.01
N GLU A 118 -11.71 -43.15 -8.12
CA GLU A 118 -11.53 -42.54 -6.80
C GLU A 118 -10.95 -41.12 -6.88
N GLN A 119 -9.96 -40.91 -7.76
CA GLN A 119 -9.39 -39.58 -8.00
C GLN A 119 -10.46 -38.61 -8.54
N ILE A 120 -11.28 -39.02 -9.49
CA ILE A 120 -12.40 -38.23 -10.03
C ILE A 120 -13.38 -37.86 -8.92
N LYS A 121 -13.69 -38.80 -8.04
CA LYS A 121 -14.60 -38.54 -6.91
C LYS A 121 -14.04 -37.53 -5.94
N ASP A 122 -12.74 -37.63 -5.60
CA ASP A 122 -12.06 -36.65 -4.73
C ASP A 122 -12.03 -35.28 -5.38
N LEU A 123 -11.64 -35.18 -6.65
CA LEU A 123 -11.63 -33.91 -7.40
C LEU A 123 -13.02 -33.26 -7.44
N LYS A 124 -14.09 -34.03 -7.67
CA LYS A 124 -15.48 -33.51 -7.63
C LYS A 124 -15.82 -32.94 -6.24
N GLY A 125 -15.39 -33.61 -5.18
CA GLY A 125 -15.56 -33.09 -3.82
C GLY A 125 -14.83 -31.76 -3.61
N ARG A 126 -13.55 -31.68 -4.00
CA ARG A 126 -12.75 -30.45 -3.90
C ARG A 126 -13.33 -29.30 -4.75
N ILE A 127 -13.81 -29.61 -5.95
CA ILE A 127 -14.47 -28.62 -6.83
C ILE A 127 -15.72 -28.06 -6.15
N ALA A 128 -16.54 -28.93 -5.52
CA ALA A 128 -17.74 -28.48 -4.84
C ALA A 128 -17.41 -27.53 -3.66
N GLU A 129 -16.44 -27.91 -2.81
CA GLU A 129 -15.98 -27.09 -1.70
C GLU A 129 -15.37 -25.76 -2.19
N GLN A 130 -14.53 -25.82 -3.21
CA GLN A 130 -13.89 -24.61 -3.75
C GLN A 130 -14.90 -23.68 -4.45
N THR A 131 -15.92 -24.24 -5.11
CA THR A 131 -17.02 -23.47 -5.73
C THR A 131 -17.80 -22.71 -4.67
N GLU A 132 -18.09 -23.33 -3.53
CA GLU A 132 -18.77 -22.67 -2.41
C GLU A 132 -17.91 -21.53 -1.83
N ALA A 133 -16.61 -21.77 -1.67
CA ALA A 133 -15.65 -20.74 -1.23
C ALA A 133 -15.60 -19.56 -2.21
N VAL A 134 -15.49 -19.80 -3.51
CA VAL A 134 -15.52 -18.77 -4.56
C VAL A 134 -16.82 -17.99 -4.54
N ASN A 135 -17.98 -18.67 -4.42
CA ASN A 135 -19.28 -18.00 -4.34
C ASN A 135 -19.37 -17.09 -3.11
N THR A 136 -18.87 -17.55 -1.94
CA THR A 136 -18.87 -16.78 -0.71
C THR A 136 -17.96 -15.54 -0.84
N LEU A 137 -16.78 -15.70 -1.44
CA LEU A 137 -15.86 -14.58 -1.70
C LEU A 137 -16.44 -13.60 -2.72
N THR A 138 -17.11 -14.08 -3.76
CA THR A 138 -17.79 -13.25 -4.76
C THR A 138 -18.85 -12.37 -4.10
N GLN A 139 -19.70 -12.95 -3.26
CA GLN A 139 -20.72 -12.19 -2.54
C GLN A 139 -20.10 -11.09 -1.66
N LYS A 140 -19.04 -11.43 -0.91
CA LYS A 140 -18.32 -10.46 -0.08
C LYS A 140 -17.70 -9.33 -0.90
N VAL A 141 -17.11 -9.64 -2.04
CA VAL A 141 -16.52 -8.64 -2.95
C VAL A 141 -17.61 -7.74 -3.53
N ASP A 142 -18.73 -8.31 -3.96
CA ASP A 142 -19.85 -7.54 -4.53
C ASP A 142 -20.49 -6.62 -3.48
N GLU A 143 -20.72 -7.11 -2.25
CA GLU A 143 -21.21 -6.30 -1.14
C GLU A 143 -20.26 -5.14 -0.81
N LYS A 144 -18.96 -5.43 -0.65
CA LYS A 144 -17.95 -4.39 -0.40
C LYS A 144 -17.85 -3.40 -1.55
N LYS A 145 -17.93 -3.86 -2.79
CA LYS A 145 -17.91 -3.01 -3.97
C LYS A 145 -19.06 -2.01 -3.97
N ALA A 146 -20.26 -2.45 -3.65
CA ALA A 146 -21.42 -1.57 -3.55
C ALA A 146 -21.23 -0.50 -2.43
N VAL A 147 -20.64 -0.88 -1.29
CA VAL A 147 -20.32 0.06 -0.20
C VAL A 147 -19.24 1.06 -0.65
N VAL A 148 -18.15 0.58 -1.25
CA VAL A 148 -17.05 1.42 -1.78
C VAL A 148 -17.57 2.41 -2.83
N GLU A 149 -18.44 1.98 -3.73
CA GLU A 149 -19.05 2.86 -4.75
C GLU A 149 -19.93 3.94 -4.09
N ALA A 150 -20.74 3.57 -3.10
CA ALA A 150 -21.58 4.53 -2.38
C ALA A 150 -20.76 5.54 -1.56
N GLU A 151 -19.73 5.09 -0.83
CA GLU A 151 -18.84 5.97 -0.07
C GLU A 151 -18.04 6.89 -0.99
N THR A 152 -17.55 6.38 -2.12
CA THR A 152 -16.82 7.17 -3.11
C THR A 152 -17.71 8.25 -3.71
N ALA A 153 -18.95 7.93 -4.05
CA ALA A 153 -19.92 8.89 -4.57
C ALA A 153 -20.26 9.99 -3.54
N ASP A 154 -20.42 9.63 -2.25
CA ASP A 154 -20.65 10.61 -1.17
C ASP A 154 -19.46 11.56 -0.99
N ILE A 155 -18.24 11.00 -1.00
CA ILE A 155 -17.02 11.81 -0.91
C ILE A 155 -16.85 12.71 -2.14
N GLU A 156 -17.13 12.24 -3.34
CA GLU A 156 -17.08 13.05 -4.57
C GLU A 156 -18.10 14.20 -4.51
N GLY A 157 -19.29 13.94 -4.00
CA GLY A 157 -20.28 14.97 -3.75
C GLY A 157 -19.81 16.07 -2.78
N LYS A 158 -19.14 15.66 -1.69
CA LYS A 158 -18.54 16.59 -0.71
C LYS A 158 -17.39 17.40 -1.34
N ILE A 159 -16.50 16.75 -2.11
CA ILE A 159 -15.41 17.42 -2.82
C ILE A 159 -15.98 18.48 -3.78
N ALA A 160 -17.02 18.14 -4.55
CA ALA A 160 -17.65 19.08 -5.47
C ALA A 160 -18.29 20.28 -4.74
N ALA A 161 -18.87 20.05 -3.57
CA ALA A 161 -19.41 21.14 -2.72
C ALA A 161 -18.30 22.07 -2.21
N LEU A 162 -17.16 21.49 -1.77
CA LEU A 162 -15.98 22.27 -1.35
C LEU A 162 -15.34 23.04 -2.50
N ASP A 163 -15.35 22.51 -3.72
CA ASP A 163 -14.89 23.24 -4.92
C ASP A 163 -15.77 24.48 -5.17
N GLY A 164 -17.08 24.34 -5.05
CA GLY A 164 -18.00 25.47 -5.10
C GLY A 164 -17.76 26.50 -3.98
N GLU A 165 -17.44 26.05 -2.77
CA GLU A 165 -17.08 26.93 -1.66
C GLU A 165 -15.76 27.66 -1.89
N ILE A 166 -14.74 26.98 -2.43
CA ILE A 166 -13.46 27.59 -2.83
C ILE A 166 -13.70 28.74 -3.82
N ASP A 167 -14.54 28.52 -4.83
CA ASP A 167 -14.85 29.56 -5.82
C ASP A 167 -15.59 30.73 -5.22
N LEU A 168 -16.50 30.51 -4.30
CA LEU A 168 -17.20 31.54 -3.56
C LEU A 168 -16.27 32.38 -2.65
N VAL A 169 -15.38 31.69 -1.92
CA VAL A 169 -14.42 32.33 -1.00
C VAL A 169 -13.38 33.14 -1.77
N LYS A 170 -12.90 32.65 -2.92
CA LYS A 170 -12.02 33.42 -3.82
C LYS A 170 -12.62 34.77 -4.20
N GLY A 171 -13.89 34.79 -4.59
CA GLY A 171 -14.75 35.96 -4.77
C GLY A 171 -14.15 37.18 -5.47
N GLY A 172 -13.11 37.01 -6.27
CA GLY A 172 -12.37 38.11 -6.92
C GLY A 172 -11.32 38.80 -6.03
N VAL A 173 -11.11 38.35 -4.80
CA VAL A 173 -10.09 38.89 -3.88
C VAL A 173 -8.71 38.28 -4.21
N ILE A 174 -8.70 37.05 -4.69
CA ILE A 174 -7.47 36.30 -5.03
C ILE A 174 -7.50 35.98 -6.52
N ASP A 175 -6.43 36.38 -7.24
CA ASP A 175 -6.27 36.06 -8.65
C ASP A 175 -5.96 34.56 -8.84
N GLU A 176 -6.26 34.02 -10.03
CA GLU A 176 -6.10 32.60 -10.35
C GLU A 176 -4.65 32.13 -10.27
N GLU A 177 -3.67 32.95 -10.64
CA GLU A 177 -2.27 32.60 -10.61
C GLU A 177 -1.79 32.43 -9.17
N PHE A 178 -2.17 33.38 -8.30
CA PHE A 178 -1.86 33.31 -6.86
C PHE A 178 -2.55 32.11 -6.21
N PHE A 179 -3.82 31.87 -6.53
CA PHE A 179 -4.55 30.71 -6.02
C PHE A 179 -3.90 29.40 -6.43
N ALA A 180 -3.53 29.23 -7.70
CA ALA A 180 -2.86 28.03 -8.19
C ALA A 180 -1.53 27.77 -7.46
N ARG A 181 -0.77 28.84 -7.19
CA ARG A 181 0.46 28.78 -6.40
C ARG A 181 0.18 28.33 -4.97
N PHE A 182 -0.79 28.95 -4.31
CA PHE A 182 -1.20 28.62 -2.95
C PHE A 182 -1.69 27.16 -2.84
N TYR A 183 -2.57 26.74 -3.73
CA TYR A 183 -3.10 25.38 -3.78
C TYR A 183 -1.98 24.33 -3.96
N ASN A 184 -1.01 24.61 -4.85
CA ASN A 184 0.13 23.72 -5.04
C ASN A 184 1.01 23.60 -3.80
N ILE A 185 1.19 24.68 -3.04
CA ILE A 185 1.90 24.67 -1.77
C ILE A 185 1.13 23.84 -0.74
N ALA A 186 -0.18 24.11 -0.57
CA ALA A 186 -1.05 23.39 0.34
C ALA A 186 -1.04 21.89 0.05
N ARG A 187 -1.18 21.49 -1.21
CA ARG A 187 -1.15 20.08 -1.64
C ARG A 187 0.17 19.38 -1.27
N LYS A 188 1.33 20.05 -1.47
CA LYS A 188 2.65 19.49 -1.14
C LYS A 188 2.95 19.47 0.36
N LYS A 189 2.18 20.19 1.17
CA LYS A 189 2.40 20.38 2.61
C LYS A 189 1.21 19.92 3.46
N ASN A 190 0.48 18.90 3.00
CA ASN A 190 -0.63 18.27 3.70
C ASN A 190 -1.74 19.26 4.14
N GLY A 191 -2.09 20.21 3.27
CA GLY A 191 -3.09 21.22 3.54
C GLY A 191 -2.55 22.52 4.12
N GLU A 192 -1.32 22.55 4.64
CA GLU A 192 -0.73 23.72 5.29
C GLU A 192 0.01 24.62 4.28
N GLY A 193 -0.74 25.36 3.47
CA GLY A 193 -0.19 26.30 2.50
C GLY A 193 0.17 27.67 3.11
N LEU A 194 -0.54 28.10 4.15
CA LEU A 194 -0.37 29.35 4.89
C LEU A 194 -0.10 29.04 6.36
N VAL A 195 0.92 29.61 6.95
CA VAL A 195 1.28 29.37 8.36
C VAL A 195 1.66 30.68 9.08
N PRO A 196 1.36 30.80 10.39
CA PRO A 196 1.75 31.96 11.15
C PRO A 196 3.26 31.97 11.43
N VAL A 197 3.80 33.18 11.54
CA VAL A 197 5.09 33.48 12.15
C VAL A 197 4.82 34.02 13.55
N LYS A 198 5.32 33.33 14.56
CA LYS A 198 5.20 33.75 15.97
C LYS A 198 6.56 34.20 16.46
N GLY A 199 6.66 35.46 16.92
CA GLY A 199 7.95 36.09 17.21
C GLY A 199 8.83 36.11 15.95
N GLN A 200 9.84 35.26 15.91
CA GLN A 200 10.74 35.08 14.76
C GLN A 200 10.62 33.66 14.15
N VAL A 201 9.74 32.78 14.67
CA VAL A 201 9.68 31.39 14.28
C VAL A 201 8.57 31.14 13.26
N CYS A 202 8.92 30.56 12.12
CA CYS A 202 7.94 30.04 11.16
C CYS A 202 7.29 28.76 11.72
N MET A 203 5.99 28.77 12.01
CA MET A 203 5.30 27.61 12.61
C MET A 203 5.14 26.42 11.64
N GLY A 204 5.45 26.60 10.36
CA GLY A 204 5.39 25.50 9.39
C GLY A 204 6.67 24.66 9.28
N CYS A 205 7.86 25.25 9.58
CA CYS A 205 9.13 24.52 9.52
C CYS A 205 9.97 24.66 10.79
N ASN A 206 9.47 25.39 11.78
CA ASN A 206 10.09 25.70 13.07
C ASN A 206 11.50 26.36 12.93
N THR A 207 11.72 27.06 11.81
CA THR A 207 12.99 27.77 11.57
C THR A 207 12.89 29.21 12.01
N VAL A 208 13.92 29.71 12.66
CA VAL A 208 14.04 31.12 13.08
C VAL A 208 14.33 31.97 11.85
N LEU A 209 13.50 32.99 11.62
CA LEU A 209 13.64 33.95 10.53
C LEU A 209 14.51 35.16 10.99
N PRO A 210 15.26 35.77 10.08
CA PRO A 210 15.98 37.00 10.39
C PRO A 210 15.02 38.10 10.85
N MET A 211 15.39 38.90 11.87
CA MET A 211 14.55 39.96 12.42
C MET A 211 14.09 40.97 11.35
N GLN A 212 15.01 41.33 10.45
CA GLN A 212 14.67 42.23 9.35
C GLN A 212 13.56 41.69 8.46
N PHE A 213 13.60 40.39 8.16
CA PHE A 213 12.57 39.75 7.36
C PHE A 213 11.20 39.76 8.06
N VAL A 214 11.16 39.57 9.39
CA VAL A 214 9.92 39.63 10.18
C VAL A 214 9.35 41.04 10.21
N ILE A 215 10.20 42.07 10.30
CA ILE A 215 9.80 43.47 10.23
C ILE A 215 9.19 43.77 8.85
N ASP A 216 9.84 43.32 7.78
CA ASP A 216 9.33 43.52 6.42
C ASP A 216 8.01 42.77 6.19
N LEU A 217 7.85 41.57 6.75
CA LEU A 217 6.62 40.79 6.73
C LEU A 217 5.46 41.55 7.40
N ARG A 218 5.69 42.15 8.60
CA ARG A 218 4.70 42.98 9.29
C ARG A 218 4.30 44.20 8.45
N LEU A 219 5.26 44.88 7.83
CA LEU A 219 5.00 46.02 6.96
C LEU A 219 4.20 45.64 5.71
N LYS A 220 4.47 44.48 5.09
CA LYS A 220 3.71 43.93 3.96
C LYS A 220 2.29 43.58 4.37
N GLN A 221 2.11 42.96 5.54
CA GLN A 221 0.79 42.57 6.05
C GLN A 221 -0.11 43.80 6.30
N LEU A 222 0.44 44.95 6.68
CA LEU A 222 -0.30 46.19 6.79
C LEU A 222 -0.83 46.69 5.44
N LYS A 223 -0.28 46.20 4.32
CA LYS A 223 -0.72 46.50 2.94
C LYS A 223 -1.56 45.36 2.34
N ASP A 224 -2.02 44.41 3.16
CA ASP A 224 -2.76 43.22 2.75
C ASP A 224 -1.94 42.31 1.79
N GLU A 225 -0.61 42.32 1.96
CA GLU A 225 0.32 41.47 1.21
C GLU A 225 0.78 40.31 2.10
N VAL A 226 0.93 39.12 1.53
CA VAL A 226 1.51 37.94 2.17
C VAL A 226 2.86 37.63 1.55
N ASP A 227 3.77 37.07 2.35
CA ASP A 227 5.10 36.70 1.90
C ASP A 227 5.28 35.17 1.95
N THR A 228 6.43 34.69 1.50
CA THR A 228 6.77 33.27 1.43
C THR A 228 7.97 32.99 2.34
N CYS A 229 7.88 31.96 3.17
CA CYS A 229 9.01 31.53 3.99
C CYS A 229 10.18 31.07 3.10
N PRO A 230 11.40 31.64 3.27
CA PRO A 230 12.55 31.31 2.45
C PRO A 230 13.04 29.86 2.62
N TYR A 231 12.67 29.20 3.72
CA TYR A 231 13.12 27.85 4.05
C TYR A 231 12.13 26.76 3.60
N CYS A 232 10.83 26.93 3.86
CA CYS A 232 9.84 25.89 3.56
C CYS A 232 8.89 26.21 2.41
N SER A 233 8.99 27.45 1.86
CA SER A 233 8.17 27.96 0.74
C SER A 233 6.66 28.03 1.01
N ARG A 234 6.19 27.88 2.25
CA ARG A 234 4.80 28.16 2.63
C ARG A 234 4.55 29.67 2.66
N LEU A 235 3.33 30.08 2.37
CA LEU A 235 2.90 31.45 2.63
C LEU A 235 2.91 31.71 4.13
N ILE A 236 3.31 32.90 4.53
CA ILE A 236 3.45 33.26 5.93
C ILE A 236 2.75 34.61 6.22
N TYR A 237 2.25 34.70 7.44
CA TYR A 237 1.72 35.94 8.00
C TYR A 237 2.20 36.10 9.44
N PHE A 238 2.28 37.31 9.92
CA PHE A 238 2.69 37.55 11.30
C PHE A 238 1.47 37.46 12.24
N ASP A 239 1.60 36.71 13.34
CA ASP A 239 0.56 36.52 14.34
C ASP A 239 0.93 37.25 15.64
N ASP A 240 0.19 38.34 15.95
CA ASP A 240 0.41 39.20 17.12
C ASP A 240 -0.21 38.61 18.41
N THR A 241 -0.81 37.41 18.38
CA THR A 241 -1.56 36.85 19.52
C THR A 241 -0.71 36.23 20.63
N LEU A 242 0.63 36.25 20.49
CA LEU A 242 1.52 35.80 21.56
C LEU A 242 1.50 36.76 22.74
N PRO A 243 1.36 36.26 23.97
CA PRO A 243 1.48 37.10 25.15
C PRO A 243 2.90 37.70 25.25
N PRO A 244 3.03 38.99 25.66
CA PRO A 244 4.32 39.68 25.68
C PRO A 244 5.40 39.02 26.60
N GLU A 245 5.02 38.08 27.42
CA GLU A 245 5.95 37.35 28.30
C GLU A 245 6.77 36.28 27.58
N GLU A 246 6.30 35.68 26.48
CA GLU A 246 7.06 34.71 25.70
C GLU A 246 8.11 35.39 24.79
N GLU A 247 7.92 36.64 24.40
CA GLU A 247 8.94 37.41 23.68
C GLU A 247 10.16 37.77 24.56
N LYS A 248 9.98 37.83 25.88
CA LYS A 248 11.11 38.16 26.80
C LYS A 248 12.07 37.02 27.04
N ASN A 249 11.68 35.79 26.95
CA ASN A 249 12.52 34.67 27.28
C ASN A 249 13.55 34.34 26.19
N TYR A 250 13.22 34.54 24.90
CA TYR A 250 14.17 34.26 23.82
C TYR A 250 15.29 35.28 23.67
N ILE A 251 15.11 36.51 24.15
CA ILE A 251 16.13 37.58 24.08
C ILE A 251 16.99 37.63 25.36
N PHE A 252 16.45 37.19 26.50
CA PHE A 252 17.15 37.30 27.79
C PHE A 252 18.14 36.16 28.04
N ASP A 253 17.85 34.95 27.60
CA ASP A 253 18.75 33.80 27.76
C ASP A 253 20.03 33.98 26.96
N ASP A 254 19.96 34.55 25.75
CA ASP A 254 21.13 34.84 24.94
C ASP A 254 21.99 36.01 25.53
N ILE A 255 21.36 37.01 26.16
CA ILE A 255 22.08 38.13 26.77
C ILE A 255 22.74 37.75 28.09
N GLU A 256 22.11 36.88 28.90
CA GLU A 256 22.73 36.33 30.11
C GLU A 256 23.87 35.38 29.77
N MET A 257 23.73 34.56 28.73
CA MET A 257 24.77 33.66 28.24
C MET A 257 25.98 34.46 27.69
N ILE A 258 25.74 35.53 26.93
CA ILE A 258 26.80 36.42 26.45
C ILE A 258 27.47 37.19 27.59
N LYS A 259 26.74 37.63 28.62
CA LYS A 259 27.27 38.27 29.81
C LYS A 259 28.06 37.33 30.71
N SER A 260 27.70 36.04 30.76
CA SER A 260 28.47 35.03 31.48
C SER A 260 29.81 34.72 30.80
N ILE A 261 29.84 34.72 29.47
CA ILE A 261 31.06 34.53 28.67
C ILE A 261 31.99 35.73 28.80
N SER A 262 31.47 36.98 28.87
CA SER A 262 32.28 38.18 29.00
C SER A 262 32.83 38.43 30.42
N LYS A 263 32.28 37.80 31.46
CA LYS A 263 32.76 37.87 32.84
C LYS A 263 33.76 36.79 33.21
N GLY A 264 33.97 35.77 32.38
CA GLY A 264 34.92 34.69 32.61
C GLY A 264 36.32 34.95 32.06
N GLY A 265 36.62 36.17 31.58
CA GLY A 265 37.87 36.53 30.92
C GLY A 265 38.89 37.35 31.74
N GLU A 266 38.66 37.61 33.02
CA GLU A 266 39.64 38.31 33.87
C GLU A 266 39.82 37.57 35.21
N SER A 267 40.73 36.62 35.28
CA SER A 267 41.66 36.34 36.37
C SER A 267 42.15 34.89 36.31
N ALA A 268 43.39 34.72 35.93
CA ALA A 268 44.40 33.92 36.60
C ALA A 268 45.64 33.89 35.72
N GLY A 269 46.56 34.73 36.12
CA GLY A 269 47.92 34.59 35.69
C GLY A 269 48.57 33.45 36.43
N ASP A 270 49.56 32.89 35.73
CA ASP A 270 50.78 32.36 36.18
C ASP A 270 50.82 31.43 37.38
N GLU A 271 51.21 30.21 37.15
CA GLU A 271 52.36 29.52 37.73
C GLU A 271 52.50 28.14 37.08
N GLY A 272 53.68 27.89 36.57
CA GLY A 272 54.04 26.66 35.87
C GLY A 272 54.23 25.47 36.78
N GLN A 273 54.20 24.34 36.16
CA GLN A 273 55.16 23.24 36.42
C GLN A 273 55.03 22.18 35.34
N GLU A 274 56.19 21.88 34.76
CA GLU A 274 56.49 20.73 33.93
C GLU A 274 56.23 19.41 34.68
N ASP A 275 55.80 18.39 33.99
CA ASP A 275 56.45 17.06 33.92
C ASP A 275 55.57 16.10 33.05
N ASP A 276 56.18 15.69 32.03
CA ASP A 276 56.69 14.38 31.64
C ASP A 276 55.68 13.21 31.41
N SER A 277 55.84 12.71 30.17
CA SER A 277 55.76 11.29 29.75
C SER A 277 54.43 10.54 29.95
N ASP A 278 53.88 9.97 28.96
CA ASP A 278 54.19 8.77 28.19
C ASP A 278 53.11 8.53 27.11
N LEU A 279 53.44 8.55 25.92
CA LEU A 279 53.52 7.49 24.92
C LEU A 279 52.73 6.20 25.26
N LEU A 280 51.72 5.90 24.53
CA LEU A 280 51.47 4.54 23.97
C LEU A 280 50.58 4.61 22.75
N VAL A 281 51.16 4.26 21.66
CA VAL A 281 50.58 3.85 20.37
C VAL A 281 50.15 2.39 20.45
N ALA A 282 49.00 2.07 19.89
CA ALA A 282 48.69 0.79 19.25
C ALA A 282 47.37 1.03 18.48
N ASP A 283 47.38 1.12 17.22
CA ASP A 283 47.69 0.20 16.12
C ASP A 283 46.70 -0.99 16.02
N ASP A 284 46.20 -1.09 14.80
CA ASP A 284 45.72 -2.22 14.05
C ASP A 284 44.41 -2.90 14.39
N GLY A 285 43.68 -3.11 13.31
CA GLY A 285 42.78 -4.22 13.14
C GLY A 285 41.68 -4.03 12.08
N ASP A 286 42.08 -4.16 10.82
CA ASP A 286 41.25 -4.58 9.69
C ASP A 286 40.38 -5.83 10.04
N GLU A 287 39.24 -5.95 9.43
CA GLU A 287 38.77 -7.04 8.58
C GLU A 287 37.26 -7.15 8.53
N ASP A 288 36.75 -7.02 7.31
CA ASP A 288 35.80 -7.84 6.56
C ASP A 288 34.71 -8.63 7.31
N PHE A 289 33.46 -8.31 7.01
CA PHE A 289 32.51 -9.19 6.28
C PHE A 289 31.25 -8.42 5.89
#